data_c4102a08501d7dae9767a25ebd5703ed
#
_entry.id   c4102a08501d7dae9767a25ebd5703ed
#
_cell.length_a   1.000
_cell.length_b   1.000
_cell.length_c   1.000
_cell.angle_alpha   90.00
_cell.angle_beta   90.00
_cell.angle_gamma   90.00
#
_symmetry.space_group_name_H-M   'P 1'
#
loop_
_entity.id
_entity.type
_entity.pdbx_description
1 polymer ?
#
loop_
_entity_poly.entity_id
_entity_poly.type
_entity_poly.pdbx_seq_one_letter_code
_entity_poly.pdbx_strand_id
1 'polypeptide(L)'
;MFIDSHTHLTMEDFKQDRDEVITRAVQAGVGLMVTVGTNLEDSREAISLAGRYEGVYATIGIHPHDVKDITDNLTYDCLKELKKSDKVVAYGEIGLDFVRNLSPKEVQIRRFGEQLELAGELHLPIIVHDREAHEKTMEMLKGWRGKRGVFHCFSGNYDLAKRCLDMGFYISIPGTVTFENAVRLQEVTKHVPLNGLLIETDAPYLTPHPHRGKRNESAYIVHTAQRIAEIKGLPLEEVGMTTSQNARDLFNLPSMNIKENQNGRK
;
A
#
# COMPACT_ATOMS: atom_id res chain seq x y z
N MET A 1 -14.56 -9.97 -3.64
CA MET A 1 -13.26 -9.72 -4.33
C MET A 1 -12.52 -8.66 -3.56
N PHE A 2 -11.19 -8.82 -3.40
CA PHE A 2 -10.33 -7.91 -2.64
C PHE A 2 -9.27 -7.28 -3.54
N ILE A 3 -8.73 -6.14 -3.13
CA ILE A 3 -7.51 -5.53 -3.67
C ILE A 3 -6.50 -5.43 -2.55
N ASP A 4 -5.30 -5.98 -2.76
CA ASP A 4 -4.18 -5.79 -1.86
C ASP A 4 -3.46 -4.49 -2.26
N SER A 5 -3.67 -3.44 -1.46
CA SER A 5 -3.19 -2.09 -1.80
C SER A 5 -1.70 -1.88 -1.54
N HIS A 6 -1.02 -2.84 -0.87
CA HIS A 6 0.41 -2.75 -0.58
C HIS A 6 1.01 -4.13 -0.27
N THR A 7 1.90 -4.58 -1.13
CA THR A 7 2.67 -5.82 -0.97
C THR A 7 4.04 -5.69 -1.62
N HIS A 8 5.03 -6.47 -1.18
CA HIS A 8 6.40 -6.43 -1.73
C HIS A 8 6.72 -7.73 -2.49
N LEU A 9 6.01 -7.97 -3.59
CA LEU A 9 6.16 -9.21 -4.38
C LEU A 9 7.55 -9.39 -5.01
N THR A 10 8.36 -8.33 -5.09
CA THR A 10 9.74 -8.36 -5.60
C THR A 10 10.74 -8.93 -4.61
N MET A 11 10.41 -8.93 -3.30
CA MET A 11 11.33 -9.37 -2.26
C MET A 11 11.85 -10.80 -2.47
N GLU A 12 13.08 -11.04 -2.03
CA GLU A 12 13.77 -12.32 -2.10
C GLU A 12 12.98 -13.47 -1.46
N ASP A 13 12.18 -13.13 -0.42
CA ASP A 13 11.28 -14.07 0.27
C ASP A 13 10.31 -14.78 -0.68
N PHE A 14 9.96 -14.16 -1.81
CA PHE A 14 9.04 -14.71 -2.80
C PHE A 14 9.71 -15.30 -4.04
N LYS A 15 11.01 -15.18 -4.18
CA LYS A 15 11.73 -15.51 -5.40
C LYS A 15 11.50 -16.94 -5.88
N GLN A 16 11.37 -17.89 -4.96
CA GLN A 16 11.25 -19.31 -5.29
C GLN A 16 9.83 -19.73 -5.67
N ASP A 17 8.79 -19.05 -5.15
CA ASP A 17 7.38 -19.45 -5.31
C ASP A 17 6.45 -18.25 -5.60
N ARG A 18 6.97 -17.18 -6.23
CA ARG A 18 6.21 -15.96 -6.51
C ARG A 18 4.97 -16.22 -7.37
N ASP A 19 5.09 -17.08 -8.37
CA ASP A 19 4.00 -17.43 -9.28
C ASP A 19 2.87 -18.16 -8.53
N GLU A 20 3.24 -19.05 -7.61
CA GLU A 20 2.32 -19.78 -6.75
C GLU A 20 1.67 -18.83 -5.72
N VAL A 21 2.42 -17.87 -5.16
CA VAL A 21 1.89 -16.84 -4.26
C VAL A 21 0.81 -16.01 -4.95
N ILE A 22 1.07 -15.54 -6.16
CA ILE A 22 0.09 -14.80 -6.97
C ILE A 22 -1.12 -15.68 -7.30
N THR A 23 -0.89 -16.94 -7.65
CA THR A 23 -1.98 -17.89 -7.92
C THR A 23 -2.86 -18.11 -6.70
N ARG A 24 -2.26 -18.31 -5.51
CA ARG A 24 -3.02 -18.45 -4.25
C ARG A 24 -3.81 -17.18 -3.91
N ALA A 25 -3.24 -16.00 -4.17
CA ALA A 25 -3.96 -14.74 -3.98
C ALA A 25 -5.22 -14.67 -4.85
N VAL A 26 -5.12 -14.98 -6.13
CA VAL A 26 -6.27 -15.03 -7.05
C VAL A 26 -7.32 -16.05 -6.59
N GLN A 27 -6.91 -17.25 -6.16
CA GLN A 27 -7.80 -18.28 -5.62
C GLN A 27 -8.50 -17.86 -4.33
N ALA A 28 -7.85 -17.01 -3.51
CA ALA A 28 -8.44 -16.43 -2.31
C ALA A 28 -9.37 -15.23 -2.59
N GLY A 29 -9.57 -14.87 -3.86
CA GLY A 29 -10.44 -13.77 -4.26
C GLY A 29 -9.76 -12.40 -4.29
N VAL A 30 -8.42 -12.34 -4.29
CA VAL A 30 -7.67 -11.10 -4.52
C VAL A 30 -7.60 -10.87 -6.03
N GLY A 31 -8.28 -9.84 -6.49
CA GLY A 31 -8.36 -9.54 -7.92
C GLY A 31 -7.20 -8.70 -8.42
N LEU A 32 -6.73 -7.75 -7.61
CA LEU A 32 -5.63 -6.86 -7.94
C LEU A 32 -4.65 -6.75 -6.76
N MET A 33 -3.38 -6.54 -7.07
CA MET A 33 -2.30 -6.37 -6.11
C MET A 33 -1.41 -5.19 -6.55
N VAL A 34 -1.05 -4.33 -5.62
CA VAL A 34 -0.10 -3.23 -5.85
C VAL A 34 1.24 -3.62 -5.21
N THR A 35 2.21 -4.00 -6.06
CA THR A 35 3.58 -4.28 -5.59
C THR A 35 4.39 -3.00 -5.52
N VAL A 36 5.05 -2.79 -4.40
CA VAL A 36 5.62 -1.49 -4.03
C VAL A 36 7.12 -1.46 -4.27
N GLY A 37 7.57 -0.45 -5.03
CA GLY A 37 8.99 -0.16 -5.21
C GLY A 37 9.53 0.63 -4.02
N THR A 38 10.66 0.19 -3.46
CA THR A 38 11.33 0.79 -2.30
C THR A 38 12.62 1.56 -2.65
N ASN A 39 13.16 1.30 -3.82
CA ASN A 39 14.31 1.99 -4.42
C ASN A 39 14.23 1.89 -5.96
N LEU A 40 15.23 2.44 -6.65
CA LEU A 40 15.20 2.50 -8.12
C LEU A 40 15.24 1.12 -8.78
N GLU A 41 16.05 0.20 -8.26
CA GLU A 41 16.17 -1.16 -8.79
C GLU A 41 14.88 -1.94 -8.53
N ASP A 42 14.39 -1.90 -7.31
CA ASP A 42 13.13 -2.54 -6.90
C ASP A 42 11.92 -1.98 -7.66
N SER A 43 11.89 -0.66 -7.92
CA SER A 43 10.85 -0.05 -8.77
C SER A 43 10.87 -0.60 -10.20
N ARG A 44 12.05 -0.86 -10.79
CA ARG A 44 12.17 -1.51 -12.09
C ARG A 44 11.68 -2.96 -12.06
N GLU A 45 12.05 -3.70 -11.02
CA GLU A 45 11.60 -5.09 -10.85
C GLU A 45 10.09 -5.15 -10.65
N ALA A 46 9.51 -4.27 -9.83
CA ALA A 46 8.06 -4.16 -9.62
C ALA A 46 7.31 -3.93 -10.94
N ILE A 47 7.78 -3.02 -11.79
CA ILE A 47 7.20 -2.77 -13.12
C ILE A 47 7.33 -4.01 -14.02
N SER A 48 8.50 -4.64 -14.05
CA SER A 48 8.73 -5.86 -14.82
C SER A 48 7.78 -6.98 -14.39
N LEU A 49 7.61 -7.14 -13.07
CA LEU A 49 6.68 -8.11 -12.50
C LEU A 49 5.23 -7.78 -12.90
N ALA A 50 4.81 -6.54 -12.74
CA ALA A 50 3.47 -6.08 -13.10
C ALA A 50 3.17 -6.28 -14.60
N GLY A 51 4.18 -6.19 -15.46
CA GLY A 51 4.04 -6.49 -16.90
C GLY A 51 3.75 -7.96 -17.21
N ARG A 52 4.10 -8.88 -16.31
CA ARG A 52 3.87 -10.33 -16.50
C ARG A 52 2.50 -10.80 -16.02
N TYR A 53 1.86 -10.05 -15.11
CA TYR A 53 0.58 -10.44 -14.50
C TYR A 53 -0.45 -9.32 -14.68
N GLU A 54 -1.60 -9.65 -15.27
CA GLU A 54 -2.66 -8.68 -15.57
C GLU A 54 -3.15 -7.97 -14.30
N GLY A 55 -3.35 -8.71 -13.20
CA GLY A 55 -3.85 -8.21 -11.92
C GLY A 55 -2.79 -7.56 -11.02
N VAL A 56 -1.54 -7.39 -11.47
CA VAL A 56 -0.47 -6.75 -10.70
C VAL A 56 -0.16 -5.38 -11.26
N TYR A 57 -0.03 -4.41 -10.37
CA TYR A 57 0.38 -3.03 -10.61
C TYR A 57 1.59 -2.69 -9.76
N ALA A 58 2.33 -1.65 -10.14
CA ALA A 58 3.58 -1.26 -9.49
C ALA A 58 3.52 0.18 -8.96
N THR A 59 4.34 0.46 -7.98
CA THR A 59 4.68 1.83 -7.58
C THR A 59 6.15 2.11 -7.80
N ILE A 60 6.51 3.38 -7.80
CA ILE A 60 7.90 3.84 -7.93
C ILE A 60 8.20 4.82 -6.80
N GLY A 61 9.37 4.73 -6.20
CA GLY A 61 9.76 5.64 -5.12
C GLY A 61 11.00 5.15 -4.38
N ILE A 62 11.47 5.97 -3.44
CA ILE A 62 12.61 5.63 -2.59
C ILE A 62 12.15 5.69 -1.14
N HIS A 63 12.16 4.52 -0.50
CA HIS A 63 11.78 4.34 0.90
C HIS A 63 12.68 5.15 1.86
N PRO A 64 12.16 5.67 2.98
CA PRO A 64 12.97 6.44 3.93
C PRO A 64 14.24 5.75 4.43
N HIS A 65 14.33 4.43 4.34
CA HIS A 65 15.54 3.70 4.70
C HIS A 65 16.69 3.89 3.70
N ASP A 66 16.37 4.11 2.42
CA ASP A 66 17.31 4.10 1.31
C ASP A 66 17.59 5.51 0.74
N VAL A 67 16.90 6.54 1.24
CA VAL A 67 17.03 7.91 0.72
C VAL A 67 18.43 8.52 0.90
N LYS A 68 19.27 7.98 1.79
CA LYS A 68 20.68 8.37 1.92
C LYS A 68 21.50 8.04 0.67
N ASP A 69 21.06 7.06 -0.11
CA ASP A 69 21.76 6.57 -1.31
C ASP A 69 21.42 7.41 -2.56
N ILE A 70 20.52 8.38 -2.44
CA ILE A 70 20.27 9.37 -3.49
C ILE A 70 21.42 10.37 -3.51
N THR A 71 22.32 10.24 -4.46
CA THR A 71 23.53 11.08 -4.57
C THR A 71 23.35 12.28 -5.47
N ASP A 72 22.43 12.18 -6.47
CA ASP A 72 22.20 13.20 -7.49
C ASP A 72 20.75 13.15 -8.04
N ASN A 73 20.47 14.05 -8.97
CA ASN A 73 19.15 14.12 -9.61
C ASN A 73 18.88 13.01 -10.62
N LEU A 74 19.88 12.24 -11.03
CA LEU A 74 19.71 11.15 -11.99
C LEU A 74 18.71 10.11 -11.49
N THR A 75 18.68 9.86 -10.16
CA THR A 75 17.70 8.98 -9.54
C THR A 75 16.26 9.44 -9.85
N TYR A 76 15.98 10.72 -9.70
CA TYR A 76 14.66 11.28 -9.98
C TYR A 76 14.30 11.28 -11.46
N ASP A 77 15.29 11.54 -12.34
CA ASP A 77 15.08 11.46 -13.79
C ASP A 77 14.77 10.00 -14.20
N CYS A 78 15.43 9.01 -13.60
CA CYS A 78 15.09 7.61 -13.81
C CYS A 78 13.67 7.28 -13.34
N LEU A 79 13.23 7.79 -12.17
CA LEU A 79 11.86 7.59 -11.70
C LEU A 79 10.82 8.24 -12.64
N LYS A 80 11.12 9.43 -13.22
CA LYS A 80 10.28 10.06 -14.24
C LYS A 80 10.12 9.14 -15.48
N GLU A 81 11.22 8.53 -15.93
CA GLU A 81 11.16 7.58 -17.04
C GLU A 81 10.31 6.33 -16.71
N LEU A 82 10.46 5.77 -15.51
CA LEU A 82 9.69 4.62 -15.07
C LEU A 82 8.18 4.87 -15.04
N LYS A 83 7.76 6.13 -14.75
CA LYS A 83 6.33 6.52 -14.78
C LYS A 83 5.69 6.33 -16.15
N LYS A 84 6.44 6.24 -17.24
CA LYS A 84 5.89 6.01 -18.59
C LYS A 84 5.19 4.65 -18.74
N SER A 85 5.45 3.72 -17.84
CA SER A 85 4.74 2.43 -17.81
C SER A 85 3.30 2.60 -17.32
N ASP A 86 2.34 2.06 -18.05
CA ASP A 86 0.92 2.03 -17.67
C ASP A 86 0.65 1.19 -16.41
N LYS A 87 1.63 0.39 -15.99
CA LYS A 87 1.55 -0.39 -14.76
C LYS A 87 1.88 0.42 -13.52
N VAL A 88 2.44 1.62 -13.64
CA VAL A 88 2.76 2.49 -12.49
C VAL A 88 1.53 3.29 -12.09
N VAL A 89 1.02 3.01 -10.89
CA VAL A 89 -0.25 3.57 -10.39
C VAL A 89 -0.10 4.53 -9.21
N ALA A 90 1.07 4.59 -8.56
CA ALA A 90 1.35 5.51 -7.46
C ALA A 90 2.84 5.83 -7.36
N TYR A 91 3.14 6.92 -6.64
CA TYR A 91 4.48 7.27 -6.20
C TYR A 91 4.65 6.87 -4.74
N GLY A 92 5.49 5.91 -4.47
CA GLY A 92 5.71 5.36 -3.14
C GLY A 92 6.37 3.96 -3.24
N GLU A 93 6.91 3.53 -2.16
CA GLU A 93 6.73 3.98 -0.78
C GLU A 93 7.70 5.13 -0.45
N ILE A 94 7.16 6.22 0.06
CA ILE A 94 7.95 7.39 0.47
C ILE A 94 7.49 7.89 1.84
N GLY A 95 8.32 8.62 2.56
CA GLY A 95 7.91 9.14 3.87
C GLY A 95 9.02 9.21 4.89
N LEU A 96 8.66 8.94 6.17
CA LEU A 96 9.56 9.10 7.31
C LEU A 96 9.49 7.89 8.25
N ASP A 97 10.65 7.36 8.64
CA ASP A 97 10.80 6.33 9.69
C ASP A 97 11.79 6.83 10.76
N PHE A 98 11.27 7.28 11.89
CA PHE A 98 12.09 7.77 12.99
C PHE A 98 12.42 6.69 14.03
N VAL A 99 12.01 5.44 13.80
CA VAL A 99 12.35 4.29 14.65
C VAL A 99 13.61 3.61 14.16
N ARG A 100 13.61 3.12 12.91
CA ARG A 100 14.77 2.42 12.36
C ARG A 100 15.91 3.35 12.01
N ASN A 101 15.59 4.54 11.53
CA ASN A 101 16.53 5.63 11.25
C ASN A 101 17.74 5.18 10.42
N LEU A 102 17.52 4.32 9.42
CA LEU A 102 18.57 3.78 8.55
C LEU A 102 19.17 4.83 7.59
N SER A 103 18.40 5.88 7.30
CA SER A 103 18.90 7.15 6.77
C SER A 103 18.74 8.24 7.84
N PRO A 104 19.65 9.22 7.96
CA PRO A 104 19.54 10.31 8.92
C PRO A 104 18.22 11.08 8.77
N LYS A 105 17.60 11.51 9.87
CA LYS A 105 16.28 12.17 9.87
C LYS A 105 16.22 13.38 8.95
N GLU A 106 17.25 14.21 8.95
CA GLU A 106 17.34 15.41 8.10
C GLU A 106 17.39 15.05 6.62
N VAL A 107 18.04 13.92 6.28
CA VAL A 107 18.07 13.39 4.91
C VAL A 107 16.69 12.88 4.54
N GLN A 108 16.04 12.10 5.40
CA GLN A 108 14.67 11.62 5.18
C GLN A 108 13.72 12.78 4.91
N ILE A 109 13.73 13.82 5.76
CA ILE A 109 12.85 15.00 5.63
C ILE A 109 13.08 15.71 4.28
N ARG A 110 14.35 15.99 3.95
CA ARG A 110 14.69 16.67 2.69
C ARG A 110 14.22 15.84 1.49
N ARG A 111 14.58 14.55 1.45
CA ARG A 111 14.26 13.66 0.33
C ARG A 111 12.77 13.36 0.22
N PHE A 112 12.05 13.33 1.34
CA PHE A 112 10.60 13.22 1.30
C PHE A 112 9.98 14.45 0.63
N GLY A 113 10.45 15.67 0.95
CA GLY A 113 10.02 16.89 0.27
C GLY A 113 10.24 16.86 -1.24
N GLU A 114 11.44 16.48 -1.68
CA GLU A 114 11.79 16.36 -3.11
C GLU A 114 10.90 15.30 -3.81
N GLN A 115 10.62 14.18 -3.16
CA GLN A 115 9.74 13.13 -3.70
C GLN A 115 8.27 13.56 -3.75
N LEU A 116 7.80 14.38 -2.79
CA LEU A 116 6.47 14.97 -2.83
C LEU A 116 6.30 15.92 -4.03
N GLU A 117 7.32 16.75 -4.32
CA GLU A 117 7.33 17.62 -5.49
C GLU A 117 7.24 16.79 -6.78
N LEU A 118 8.08 15.75 -6.89
CA LEU A 118 8.09 14.87 -8.05
C LEU A 118 6.76 14.13 -8.23
N ALA A 119 6.17 13.59 -7.17
CA ALA A 119 4.85 12.95 -7.23
C ALA A 119 3.77 13.91 -7.73
N GLY A 120 3.86 15.19 -7.32
CA GLY A 120 2.99 16.28 -7.81
C GLY A 120 3.17 16.54 -9.30
N GLU A 121 4.42 16.64 -9.80
CA GLU A 121 4.75 16.80 -11.23
C GLU A 121 4.21 15.63 -12.08
N LEU A 122 4.32 14.41 -11.54
CA LEU A 122 3.88 13.19 -12.21
C LEU A 122 2.37 12.92 -12.10
N HIS A 123 1.64 13.74 -11.35
CA HIS A 123 0.21 13.58 -11.08
C HIS A 123 -0.15 12.20 -10.50
N LEU A 124 0.74 11.60 -9.72
CA LEU A 124 0.51 10.32 -9.07
C LEU A 124 -0.01 10.49 -7.65
N PRO A 125 -0.92 9.62 -7.17
CA PRO A 125 -1.20 9.49 -5.76
C PRO A 125 0.04 8.96 -5.05
N ILE A 126 0.17 9.26 -3.73
CA ILE A 126 1.33 8.79 -2.96
C ILE A 126 0.96 7.68 -1.98
N ILE A 127 1.92 6.78 -1.73
CA ILE A 127 1.88 5.82 -0.63
C ILE A 127 2.86 6.31 0.44
N VAL A 128 2.32 6.65 1.61
CA VAL A 128 3.06 7.28 2.69
C VAL A 128 3.45 6.27 3.75
N HIS A 129 4.75 6.11 3.95
CA HIS A 129 5.34 5.47 5.12
C HIS A 129 5.45 6.47 6.26
N ASP A 130 4.85 6.17 7.40
CA ASP A 130 4.89 7.06 8.58
C ASP A 130 5.08 6.25 9.86
N ARG A 131 6.30 6.22 10.38
CA ARG A 131 6.62 5.49 11.59
C ARG A 131 7.25 6.38 12.65
N GLU A 132 6.49 6.68 13.73
CA GLU A 132 6.87 7.60 14.81
C GLU A 132 7.31 8.98 14.30
N ALA A 133 6.75 9.42 13.15
CA ALA A 133 7.06 10.68 12.49
C ALA A 133 5.81 11.53 12.20
N HIS A 134 4.67 11.18 12.79
CA HIS A 134 3.33 11.65 12.45
C HIS A 134 3.22 13.16 12.27
N GLU A 135 3.66 13.94 13.25
CA GLU A 135 3.51 15.40 13.18
C GLU A 135 4.36 16.01 12.05
N LYS A 136 5.58 15.48 11.82
CA LYS A 136 6.43 15.97 10.73
C LYS A 136 5.89 15.56 9.36
N THR A 137 5.41 14.34 9.23
CA THR A 137 4.72 13.87 8.02
C THR A 137 3.51 14.75 7.70
N MET A 138 2.65 15.00 8.68
CA MET A 138 1.46 15.86 8.52
C MET A 138 1.82 17.32 8.18
N GLU A 139 2.87 17.88 8.79
CA GLU A 139 3.38 19.21 8.47
C GLU A 139 3.76 19.32 6.98
N MET A 140 4.53 18.35 6.49
CA MET A 140 5.00 18.33 5.11
C MET A 140 3.85 18.13 4.10
N LEU A 141 2.92 17.23 4.40
CA LEU A 141 1.76 16.97 3.54
C LEU A 141 0.76 18.14 3.52
N LYS A 142 0.66 18.93 4.59
CA LYS A 142 -0.21 20.11 4.63
C LYS A 142 0.13 21.14 3.55
N GLY A 143 1.41 21.27 3.20
CA GLY A 143 1.89 22.14 2.13
C GLY A 143 1.81 21.51 0.73
N TRP A 144 1.63 20.20 0.64
CA TRP A 144 1.64 19.50 -0.63
C TRP A 144 0.32 19.66 -1.40
N ARG A 145 0.40 19.99 -2.70
CA ARG A 145 -0.78 20.29 -3.52
C ARG A 145 -1.44 19.06 -4.14
N GLY A 146 -0.76 17.92 -4.19
CA GLY A 146 -1.25 16.68 -4.80
C GLY A 146 -2.46 16.07 -4.08
N LYS A 147 -2.53 16.21 -2.76
CA LYS A 147 -3.65 15.89 -1.84
C LYS A 147 -4.38 14.57 -2.12
N ARG A 148 -3.69 13.58 -2.60
CA ARG A 148 -4.25 12.27 -2.92
C ARG A 148 -3.25 11.18 -2.59
N GLY A 149 -3.59 10.32 -1.65
CA GLY A 149 -2.70 9.25 -1.22
C GLY A 149 -3.29 8.36 -0.15
N VAL A 150 -2.45 7.51 0.39
CA VAL A 150 -2.78 6.60 1.46
C VAL A 150 -1.64 6.58 2.49
N PHE A 151 -2.00 6.62 3.77
CA PHE A 151 -1.10 6.21 4.84
C PHE A 151 -1.15 4.69 4.92
N HIS A 152 -0.09 4.04 4.41
CA HIS A 152 0.00 2.59 4.48
C HIS A 152 0.38 2.15 5.90
N CYS A 153 0.09 0.91 6.23
CA CYS A 153 0.40 0.29 7.53
C CYS A 153 0.12 1.22 8.73
N PHE A 154 -1.08 1.83 8.73
CA PHE A 154 -1.41 2.91 9.64
C PHE A 154 -1.18 2.55 11.11
N SER A 155 -0.37 3.33 11.81
CA SER A 155 0.04 3.10 13.20
C SER A 155 -0.41 4.20 14.18
N GLY A 156 -1.08 5.24 13.69
CA GLY A 156 -1.57 6.36 14.48
C GLY A 156 -2.82 6.05 15.32
N ASN A 157 -3.35 7.08 15.96
CA ASN A 157 -4.62 7.05 16.67
C ASN A 157 -5.77 7.59 15.79
N TYR A 158 -6.99 7.61 16.33
CA TYR A 158 -8.15 8.09 15.59
C TYR A 158 -8.07 9.59 15.23
N ASP A 159 -7.50 10.44 16.09
CA ASP A 159 -7.36 11.87 15.80
C ASP A 159 -6.42 12.10 14.61
N LEU A 160 -5.33 11.36 14.53
CA LEU A 160 -4.45 11.38 13.36
C LEU A 160 -5.16 10.85 12.11
N ALA A 161 -5.88 9.74 12.22
CA ALA A 161 -6.64 9.19 11.10
C ALA A 161 -7.65 10.21 10.55
N LYS A 162 -8.38 10.90 11.44
CA LYS A 162 -9.30 11.96 11.06
C LYS A 162 -8.60 13.10 10.30
N ARG A 163 -7.46 13.57 10.81
CA ARG A 163 -6.67 14.60 10.13
C ARG A 163 -6.21 14.16 8.73
N CYS A 164 -5.81 12.90 8.57
CA CYS A 164 -5.46 12.34 7.26
C CYS A 164 -6.65 12.33 6.30
N LEU A 165 -7.82 11.88 6.77
CA LEU A 165 -9.06 11.87 5.99
C LEU A 165 -9.50 13.28 5.58
N ASP A 166 -9.43 14.26 6.51
CA ASP A 166 -9.77 15.66 6.25
C ASP A 166 -8.85 16.28 5.18
N MET A 167 -7.65 15.74 4.98
CA MET A 167 -6.72 16.10 3.91
C MET A 167 -6.95 15.33 2.60
N GLY A 168 -7.90 14.41 2.54
CA GLY A 168 -8.21 13.60 1.37
C GLY A 168 -7.37 12.33 1.21
N PHE A 169 -6.69 11.89 2.29
CA PHE A 169 -5.93 10.63 2.30
C PHE A 169 -6.78 9.47 2.78
N TYR A 170 -6.51 8.30 2.26
CA TYR A 170 -7.01 7.04 2.78
C TYR A 170 -6.12 6.52 3.92
N ILE A 171 -6.70 5.64 4.75
CA ILE A 171 -6.02 4.90 5.81
C ILE A 171 -6.00 3.43 5.41
N SER A 172 -4.81 2.84 5.28
CA SER A 172 -4.70 1.41 4.97
C SER A 172 -4.50 0.59 6.23
N ILE A 173 -5.30 -0.47 6.36
CA ILE A 173 -5.34 -1.35 7.52
C ILE A 173 -4.62 -2.66 7.18
N PRO A 174 -3.47 -2.94 7.84
CA PRO A 174 -2.71 -4.16 7.65
C PRO A 174 -3.24 -5.34 8.47
N GLY A 175 -2.67 -6.52 8.24
CA GLY A 175 -2.98 -7.76 8.94
C GLY A 175 -2.87 -7.71 10.47
N THR A 176 -2.11 -6.75 11.00
CA THR A 176 -1.97 -6.56 12.46
C THR A 176 -3.28 -6.20 13.17
N VAL A 177 -4.31 -5.75 12.45
CA VAL A 177 -5.66 -5.52 13.02
C VAL A 177 -6.25 -6.78 13.64
N THR A 178 -5.78 -7.96 13.22
CA THR A 178 -6.21 -9.27 13.76
C THR A 178 -5.53 -9.61 15.11
N PHE A 179 -4.51 -8.86 15.53
CA PHE A 179 -3.80 -9.16 16.76
C PHE A 179 -4.60 -8.70 17.97
N GLU A 180 -4.62 -9.51 19.04
CA GLU A 180 -5.37 -9.21 20.27
C GLU A 180 -4.91 -7.90 20.93
N ASN A 181 -3.61 -7.60 20.87
CA ASN A 181 -3.02 -6.40 21.45
C ASN A 181 -3.05 -5.16 20.53
N ALA A 182 -3.63 -5.27 19.33
CA ALA A 182 -3.73 -4.13 18.38
C ALA A 182 -4.92 -3.20 18.71
N VAL A 183 -5.17 -2.92 19.99
CA VAL A 183 -6.33 -2.17 20.48
C VAL A 183 -6.48 -0.81 19.80
N ARG A 184 -5.36 -0.07 19.63
CA ARG A 184 -5.38 1.25 18.98
C ARG A 184 -5.83 1.15 17.52
N LEU A 185 -5.28 0.22 16.75
CA LEU A 185 -5.64 0.03 15.35
C LEU A 185 -7.09 -0.44 15.19
N GLN A 186 -7.56 -1.32 16.09
CA GLN A 186 -8.96 -1.76 16.10
C GLN A 186 -9.91 -0.61 16.43
N GLU A 187 -9.53 0.29 17.33
CA GLU A 187 -10.31 1.52 17.63
C GLU A 187 -10.36 2.46 16.41
N VAL A 188 -9.23 2.70 15.75
CA VAL A 188 -9.17 3.44 14.47
C VAL A 188 -10.08 2.79 13.45
N THR A 189 -9.96 1.48 13.25
CA THR A 189 -10.77 0.71 12.30
C THR A 189 -12.25 0.85 12.59
N LYS A 190 -12.66 0.83 13.86
CA LYS A 190 -14.04 0.97 14.28
C LYS A 190 -14.65 2.32 13.88
N HIS A 191 -13.91 3.40 14.08
CA HIS A 191 -14.43 4.78 13.94
C HIS A 191 -14.21 5.41 12.56
N VAL A 192 -13.14 5.02 11.84
CA VAL A 192 -12.92 5.53 10.47
C VAL A 192 -14.03 5.03 9.54
N PRO A 193 -14.69 5.90 8.76
CA PRO A 193 -15.70 5.47 7.78
C PRO A 193 -15.12 4.47 6.77
N LEU A 194 -15.92 3.48 6.37
CA LEU A 194 -15.43 2.42 5.46
C LEU A 194 -14.93 2.97 4.12
N ASN A 195 -15.54 4.03 3.62
CA ASN A 195 -15.13 4.73 2.38
C ASN A 195 -13.81 5.52 2.52
N GLY A 196 -13.22 5.58 3.72
CA GLY A 196 -11.89 6.12 3.98
C GLY A 196 -10.81 5.04 4.17
N LEU A 197 -11.18 3.75 4.10
CA LEU A 197 -10.28 2.63 4.38
C LEU A 197 -9.80 1.94 3.11
N LEU A 198 -8.52 1.58 3.09
CA LEU A 198 -7.95 0.53 2.27
C LEU A 198 -7.56 -0.66 3.15
N ILE A 199 -7.30 -1.79 2.52
CA ILE A 199 -6.73 -2.98 3.17
C ILE A 199 -5.47 -3.42 2.43
N GLU A 200 -4.52 -3.95 3.18
CA GLU A 200 -3.25 -4.39 2.65
C GLU A 200 -2.71 -5.59 3.41
N THR A 201 -1.70 -6.24 2.84
CA THR A 201 -0.96 -7.28 3.54
C THR A 201 0.36 -6.80 4.10
N ASP A 202 1.05 -5.91 3.40
CA ASP A 202 2.46 -5.57 3.62
C ASP A 202 3.34 -6.84 3.57
N ALA A 203 2.94 -7.80 2.75
CA ALA A 203 3.63 -9.08 2.62
C ALA A 203 5.04 -8.89 2.03
N PRO A 204 6.06 -9.57 2.58
CA PRO A 204 6.02 -10.79 3.41
C PRO A 204 5.85 -10.57 4.93
N TYR A 205 5.65 -9.32 5.36
CA TYR A 205 5.56 -8.93 6.77
C TYR A 205 4.12 -9.02 7.32
N LEU A 206 3.97 -8.79 8.62
CA LEU A 206 2.71 -8.50 9.33
C LEU A 206 1.60 -9.55 9.16
N THR A 207 1.98 -10.82 9.08
CA THR A 207 1.06 -11.95 8.85
C THR A 207 -0.11 -11.96 9.83
N PRO A 208 -1.36 -11.94 9.35
CA PRO A 208 -2.54 -11.94 10.20
C PRO A 208 -2.76 -13.28 10.92
N HIS A 209 -3.55 -13.28 11.99
CA HIS A 209 -4.14 -14.53 12.50
C HIS A 209 -5.07 -15.14 11.44
N PRO A 210 -5.11 -16.50 11.32
CA PRO A 210 -4.44 -17.52 12.15
C PRO A 210 -3.01 -17.88 11.71
N HIS A 211 -2.44 -17.17 10.73
CA HIS A 211 -1.16 -17.53 10.10
C HIS A 211 0.07 -16.85 10.73
N ARG A 212 -0.11 -16.15 11.86
CA ARG A 212 0.96 -15.42 12.55
C ARG A 212 2.20 -16.30 12.76
N GLY A 213 3.39 -15.71 12.50
CA GLY A 213 4.68 -16.42 12.58
C GLY A 213 5.10 -17.14 11.30
N LYS A 214 4.25 -17.16 10.27
CA LYS A 214 4.61 -17.59 8.91
C LYS A 214 4.92 -16.39 8.03
N ARG A 215 5.54 -16.60 6.87
CA ARG A 215 5.64 -15.58 5.83
C ARG A 215 4.25 -15.15 5.39
N ASN A 216 4.00 -13.84 5.31
CA ASN A 216 2.74 -13.30 4.81
C ASN A 216 2.65 -13.42 3.30
N GLU A 217 1.44 -13.41 2.76
CA GLU A 217 1.15 -13.36 1.33
C GLU A 217 -0.20 -12.70 1.08
N SER A 218 -0.42 -12.15 -0.13
CA SER A 218 -1.65 -11.44 -0.49
C SER A 218 -2.92 -12.27 -0.30
N ALA A 219 -2.83 -13.60 -0.37
CA ALA A 219 -3.96 -14.49 -0.09
C ALA A 219 -4.55 -14.32 1.32
N TYR A 220 -3.75 -13.86 2.28
CA TYR A 220 -4.19 -13.70 3.67
C TYR A 220 -4.92 -12.39 3.95
N ILE A 221 -5.09 -11.51 2.97
CA ILE A 221 -5.85 -10.26 3.12
C ILE A 221 -7.30 -10.50 3.54
N VAL A 222 -7.86 -11.65 3.20
CA VAL A 222 -9.21 -12.06 3.60
C VAL A 222 -9.39 -12.02 5.12
N HIS A 223 -8.36 -12.37 5.90
CA HIS A 223 -8.41 -12.34 7.35
C HIS A 223 -8.43 -10.90 7.90
N THR A 224 -7.71 -9.98 7.24
CA THR A 224 -7.77 -8.54 7.54
C THR A 224 -9.18 -8.02 7.28
N ALA A 225 -9.76 -8.31 6.11
CA ALA A 225 -11.11 -7.91 5.75
C ALA A 225 -12.16 -8.51 6.69
N GLN A 226 -12.04 -9.79 7.06
CA GLN A 226 -12.92 -10.46 8.01
C GLN A 226 -12.90 -9.76 9.38
N ARG A 227 -11.71 -9.42 9.88
CA ARG A 227 -11.56 -8.72 11.16
C ARG A 227 -12.18 -7.33 11.13
N ILE A 228 -12.03 -6.59 10.02
CA ILE A 228 -12.69 -5.28 9.84
C ILE A 228 -14.21 -5.44 9.82
N ALA A 229 -14.74 -6.46 9.15
CA ALA A 229 -16.17 -6.77 9.12
C ALA A 229 -16.72 -7.01 10.54
N GLU A 230 -16.03 -7.81 11.34
CA GLU A 230 -16.38 -8.06 12.75
C GLU A 230 -16.37 -6.77 13.58
N ILE A 231 -15.29 -5.96 13.49
CA ILE A 231 -15.15 -4.72 14.26
C ILE A 231 -16.26 -3.71 13.90
N LYS A 232 -16.64 -3.64 12.64
CA LYS A 232 -17.66 -2.68 12.15
C LYS A 232 -19.08 -3.23 12.23
N GLY A 233 -19.26 -4.52 12.45
CA GLY A 233 -20.59 -5.16 12.39
C GLY A 233 -21.18 -5.16 10.98
N LEU A 234 -20.33 -5.29 9.94
CA LEU A 234 -20.71 -5.27 8.53
C LEU A 234 -20.49 -6.64 7.86
N PRO A 235 -21.19 -6.95 6.75
CA PRO A 235 -20.88 -8.12 5.95
C PRO A 235 -19.48 -8.05 5.35
N LEU A 236 -18.78 -9.17 5.28
CA LEU A 236 -17.45 -9.27 4.65
C LEU A 236 -17.46 -8.79 3.19
N GLU A 237 -18.54 -9.08 2.48
CA GLU A 237 -18.72 -8.66 1.09
C GLU A 237 -18.73 -7.14 0.95
N GLU A 238 -19.44 -6.44 1.85
CA GLU A 238 -19.48 -4.97 1.88
C GLU A 238 -18.12 -4.36 2.14
N VAL A 239 -17.36 -4.92 3.10
CA VAL A 239 -15.99 -4.49 3.37
C VAL A 239 -15.12 -4.70 2.14
N GLY A 240 -15.16 -5.89 1.52
CA GLY A 240 -14.38 -6.21 0.33
C GLY A 240 -14.72 -5.31 -0.86
N MET A 241 -16.00 -5.07 -1.11
CA MET A 241 -16.45 -4.19 -2.21
C MET A 241 -16.03 -2.75 -1.99
N THR A 242 -16.28 -2.19 -0.81
CA THR A 242 -16.00 -0.78 -0.54
C THR A 242 -14.51 -0.49 -0.52
N THR A 243 -13.70 -1.30 0.18
CA THR A 243 -12.24 -1.08 0.22
C THR A 243 -11.59 -1.30 -1.14
N SER A 244 -12.11 -2.22 -1.95
CA SER A 244 -11.64 -2.42 -3.32
C SER A 244 -12.03 -1.24 -4.23
N GLN A 245 -13.21 -0.66 -4.05
CA GLN A 245 -13.61 0.55 -4.79
C GLN A 245 -12.73 1.74 -4.40
N ASN A 246 -12.47 1.93 -3.11
CA ASN A 246 -11.56 2.97 -2.62
C ASN A 246 -10.15 2.84 -3.25
N ALA A 247 -9.63 1.61 -3.32
CA ALA A 247 -8.32 1.35 -3.97
C ALA A 247 -8.36 1.67 -5.47
N ARG A 248 -9.44 1.33 -6.17
CA ARG A 248 -9.62 1.70 -7.58
C ARG A 248 -9.65 3.21 -7.76
N ASP A 249 -10.39 3.90 -6.93
CA ASP A 249 -10.53 5.36 -7.00
C ASP A 249 -9.20 6.04 -6.72
N LEU A 250 -8.43 5.56 -5.73
CA LEU A 250 -7.12 6.10 -5.42
C LEU A 250 -6.12 5.89 -6.55
N PHE A 251 -5.96 4.65 -7.00
CA PHE A 251 -4.91 4.24 -7.92
C PHE A 251 -5.34 4.26 -9.39
N ASN A 252 -6.58 4.67 -9.68
CA ASN A 252 -7.16 4.67 -11.03
C ASN A 252 -7.07 3.28 -11.70
N LEU A 253 -7.39 2.23 -10.92
CA LEU A 253 -7.35 0.85 -11.40
C LEU A 253 -8.61 0.51 -12.21
N PRO A 254 -8.50 -0.39 -13.21
CA PRO A 254 -9.63 -0.76 -14.04
C PRO A 254 -10.73 -1.45 -13.22
N SER A 255 -11.97 -1.26 -13.66
CA SER A 255 -13.08 -2.09 -13.21
C SER A 255 -12.85 -3.52 -13.71
N MET A 256 -12.83 -4.50 -12.79
CA MET A 256 -12.77 -5.90 -13.20
C MET A 256 -14.15 -6.34 -13.70
N ASN A 257 -14.26 -6.62 -14.99
CA ASN A 257 -15.39 -7.38 -15.48
C ASN A 257 -15.30 -8.78 -14.87
N ILE A 258 -16.21 -9.10 -13.96
CA ILE A 258 -16.46 -10.49 -13.54
C ILE A 258 -16.98 -11.20 -14.80
N LYS A 259 -16.07 -11.75 -15.62
CA LYS A 259 -16.47 -12.76 -16.57
C LYS A 259 -16.93 -13.95 -15.71
N GLU A 260 -18.22 -14.09 -15.56
CA GLU A 260 -18.83 -15.33 -15.09
C GLU A 260 -18.21 -16.47 -15.91
N ASN A 261 -17.35 -17.27 -15.29
CA ASN A 261 -16.91 -18.53 -15.83
C ASN A 261 -18.09 -19.53 -15.85
N GLN A 262 -19.09 -19.24 -16.69
CA GLN A 262 -20.11 -20.19 -17.12
C GLN A 262 -19.57 -21.02 -18.27
N ASN A 263 -18.52 -21.78 -18.06
CA ASN A 263 -18.15 -22.85 -18.98
C ASN A 263 -17.56 -24.04 -18.21
N GLY A 264 -18.44 -24.86 -17.68
CA GLY A 264 -18.06 -26.11 -16.99
C GLY A 264 -19.24 -27.05 -16.77
N ARG A 265 -20.12 -27.22 -17.76
CA ARG A 265 -20.97 -28.41 -17.89
C ARG A 265 -21.34 -28.62 -19.36
N LYS A 266 -20.59 -29.48 -20.00
CA LYS A 266 -21.09 -30.41 -21.03
C LYS A 266 -20.37 -31.73 -20.85
#